data_111ca59f92477c9df0acbb93676f28c1
#
_entry.id   111ca59f92477c9df0acbb93676f28c1
#
_cell.length_a   1.000
_cell.length_b   1.000
_cell.length_c   1.000
_cell.angle_alpha   90.00
_cell.angle_beta   90.00
_cell.angle_gamma   90.00
#
_symmetry.space_group_name_H-M   'P 1'
#
loop_
_entity.id
_entity.type
_entity.pdbx_description
1 polymer ?
#
loop_
_entity_poly.entity_id
_entity_poly.type
_entity_poly.pdbx_seq_one_letter_code
_entity_poly.pdbx_strand_id
1 'polypeptide(L)' 'MKASEIRAFSADEIKEKISDKRKELFNLKLKVKTAQLNDYRSYRLMKKDLAKLLTILREKEKGINAK' A
#
# COMPACT_ATOMS: atom_id res chain seq x y z
N MET A 1 -3.22 7.81 1.71
CA MET A 1 -1.80 8.08 1.38
C MET A 1 -1.67 8.82 0.07
N LYS A 2 -0.94 9.91 0.09
CA LYS A 2 -0.73 10.69 -1.13
C LYS A 2 0.57 10.25 -1.80
N ALA A 3 0.57 10.25 -3.13
CA ALA A 3 1.76 9.87 -3.90
C ALA A 3 2.98 10.72 -3.55
N SER A 4 2.78 12.00 -3.31
CA SER A 4 3.88 12.89 -2.94
C SER A 4 4.52 12.48 -1.61
N GLU A 5 3.73 12.01 -0.67
CA GLU A 5 4.24 11.52 0.61
C GLU A 5 5.08 10.26 0.41
N ILE A 6 4.61 9.36 -0.42
CA ILE A 6 5.32 8.11 -0.71
C ILE A 6 6.64 8.39 -1.41
N ARG A 7 6.65 9.35 -2.32
CA ARG A 7 7.87 9.71 -3.05
C ARG A 7 8.95 10.29 -2.15
N ALA A 8 8.57 10.80 -0.97
CA ALA A 8 9.53 11.32 0.00
C ALA A 8 10.26 10.20 0.74
N PHE A 9 9.76 8.98 0.70
CA PHE A 9 10.39 7.84 1.38
C PHE A 9 11.48 7.22 0.51
N SER A 10 12.48 6.61 1.15
CA SER A 10 13.47 5.81 0.43
C SER A 10 12.83 4.51 -0.05
N ALA A 11 13.50 3.84 -1.01
CA ALA A 11 13.01 2.56 -1.51
C ALA A 11 12.86 1.53 -0.40
N ASP A 12 13.81 1.48 0.53
CA ASP A 12 13.76 0.54 1.65
C ASP A 12 12.58 0.84 2.57
N GLU A 13 12.31 2.11 2.84
CA GLU A 13 11.18 2.50 3.65
C GLU A 13 9.86 2.12 3.00
N ILE A 14 9.78 2.28 1.68
CA ILE A 14 8.59 1.89 0.92
C ILE A 14 8.38 0.37 1.01
N LYS A 15 9.46 -0.41 0.90
CA LYS A 15 9.37 -1.87 1.02
C LYS A 15 8.82 -2.29 2.38
N GLU A 16 9.26 -1.64 3.45
CA GLU A 16 8.74 -1.89 4.79
C GLU A 16 7.26 -1.58 4.87
N LYS A 17 6.85 -0.45 4.32
CA LYS A 17 5.44 -0.05 4.33
C LYS A 17 4.58 -1.03 3.52
N ILE A 18 5.10 -1.54 2.43
CA ILE A 18 4.40 -2.54 1.64
C ILE A 18 4.19 -3.80 2.46
N SER A 19 5.22 -4.25 3.16
CA SER A 19 5.12 -5.43 4.01
C SER A 19 4.05 -5.25 5.09
N ASP A 20 4.07 -4.10 5.76
CA ASP A 20 3.09 -3.80 6.80
C ASP A 20 1.67 -3.74 6.24
N LYS A 21 1.50 -3.11 5.09
CA LYS A 21 0.17 -3.00 4.47
C LYS A 21 -0.35 -4.36 4.03
N ARG A 22 0.51 -5.24 3.55
CA ARG A 22 0.10 -6.58 3.18
C ARG A 22 -0.41 -7.37 4.38
N LYS A 23 0.25 -7.22 5.53
CA LYS A 23 -0.19 -7.88 6.76
C LYS A 23 -1.54 -7.33 7.20
N GLU A 24 -1.71 -6.02 7.20
CA GLU A 24 -2.98 -5.39 7.55
C GLU A 24 -4.08 -5.82 6.59
N LEU A 25 -3.79 -5.87 5.30
CA LEU A 25 -4.75 -6.26 4.28
C LEU A 25 -5.19 -7.70 4.47
N PHE A 26 -4.26 -8.58 4.81
CA PHE A 26 -4.57 -9.99 5.07
C PHE A 26 -5.55 -10.12 6.25
N ASN A 27 -5.26 -9.41 7.35
CA ASN A 27 -6.13 -9.43 8.52
C ASN A 27 -7.51 -8.88 8.20
N LEU A 28 -7.56 -7.79 7.44
CA LEU A 28 -8.81 -7.18 7.06
C LEU A 28 -9.62 -8.09 6.13
N LYS A 29 -8.93 -8.81 5.25
CA LYS A 29 -9.57 -9.77 4.37
C LYS A 29 -10.27 -10.87 5.15
N LEU A 30 -9.67 -11.32 6.23
CA LEU A 30 -10.29 -12.32 7.10
C LEU A 30 -11.56 -11.77 7.75
N LYS A 31 -11.53 -10.52 8.20
CA LYS A 31 -12.71 -9.88 8.77
C LYS A 31 -13.84 -9.74 7.75
N VAL A 32 -13.51 -9.38 6.53
CA VAL A 32 -14.53 -9.27 5.47
C VAL A 32 -15.20 -10.62 5.23
N LYS A 33 -14.43 -11.71 5.28
CA LYS A 33 -14.97 -13.04 5.09
C LYS A 33 -15.94 -13.46 6.18
N THR A 34 -15.87 -12.86 7.36
CA THR A 34 -16.79 -13.16 8.45
C THR A 34 -18.00 -12.24 8.46
N ALA A 35 -18.32 -11.64 7.31
CA ALA A 35 -19.49 -10.78 7.11
C ALA A 35 -19.41 -9.43 7.80
N GLN A 36 -18.23 -8.90 8.00
CA GLN A 36 -18.01 -7.57 8.56
C GLN A 36 -18.06 -6.55 7.41
N LEU A 37 -19.26 -6.19 6.98
CA LEU A 37 -19.46 -5.34 5.80
C LEU A 37 -18.78 -3.98 5.90
N ASN A 38 -18.67 -3.42 7.11
CA ASN A 38 -18.02 -2.13 7.31
C ASN A 38 -16.53 -2.18 6.96
N ASP A 39 -15.92 -3.33 7.10
CA ASP A 39 -14.49 -3.49 6.83
C ASP A 39 -14.20 -3.57 5.33
N TYR A 40 -15.21 -3.80 4.51
CA TYR A 40 -15.02 -3.91 3.06
C TYR A 40 -14.51 -2.59 2.47
N ARG A 41 -15.04 -1.46 2.97
CA ARG A 41 -14.60 -0.15 2.50
C ARG A 41 -13.14 0.09 2.85
N SER A 42 -12.76 -0.25 4.09
CA SER A 42 -11.37 -0.13 4.54
C SER A 42 -10.45 -1.03 3.72
N TYR A 43 -10.91 -2.23 3.41
CA TYR A 43 -10.17 -3.17 2.57
C TYR A 43 -9.85 -2.56 1.20
N ARG A 44 -10.85 -1.95 0.57
CA ARG A 44 -10.66 -1.32 -0.75
C ARG A 44 -9.69 -0.16 -0.70
N LEU A 45 -9.77 0.66 0.36
CA LEU A 45 -8.86 1.79 0.53
C LEU A 45 -7.43 1.32 0.75
N MET A 46 -7.24 0.27 1.52
CA MET A 46 -5.92 -0.32 1.74
C MET A 46 -5.32 -0.89 0.46
N LYS A 47 -6.14 -1.51 -0.37
CA LYS A 47 -5.67 -2.01 -1.66
C LYS A 47 -5.17 -0.88 -2.53
N LYS A 48 -5.84 0.26 -2.53
CA LYS A 48 -5.40 1.44 -3.28
C LYS A 48 -4.07 1.96 -2.76
N ASP A 49 -3.92 2.02 -1.44
CA ASP A 49 -2.66 2.47 -0.84
C ASP A 49 -1.51 1.55 -1.20
N LEU A 50 -1.76 0.24 -1.12
CA LEU A 50 -0.76 -0.74 -1.50
C LEU A 50 -0.35 -0.61 -2.97
N ALA A 51 -1.32 -0.41 -3.84
CA ALA A 51 -1.06 -0.22 -5.27
C ALA A 51 -0.19 1.00 -5.51
N LYS A 52 -0.46 2.11 -4.81
CA LYS A 52 0.36 3.32 -4.91
C LYS A 52 1.79 3.07 -4.46
N LEU A 53 1.95 2.37 -3.33
CA LEU A 53 3.29 2.04 -2.82
C LEU A 53 4.07 1.21 -3.83
N LEU A 54 3.43 0.19 -4.40
CA LEU A 54 4.07 -0.67 -5.37
C LEU A 54 4.45 0.08 -6.64
N THR A 55 3.57 0.96 -7.12
CA THR A 55 3.82 1.75 -8.32
C THR A 55 5.01 2.67 -8.13
N ILE A 56 5.04 3.38 -7.00
CA ILE A 56 6.11 4.34 -6.74
C ILE A 56 7.44 3.63 -6.47
N LEU A 57 7.40 2.48 -5.79
CA LEU A 57 8.60 1.67 -5.61
C LEU A 57 9.18 1.27 -6.96
N ARG A 58 8.32 0.81 -7.87
CA ARG A 58 8.75 0.42 -9.21
C ARG A 58 9.37 1.61 -9.95
N GLU A 59 8.77 2.79 -9.85
CA GLU A 59 9.32 3.99 -10.46
C GLU A 59 10.71 4.32 -9.92
N LYS A 60 10.89 4.22 -8.62
CA LYS A 60 12.19 4.48 -7.99
C LYS A 60 13.24 3.46 -8.42
N GLU A 61 12.87 2.21 -8.49
CA GLU A 61 13.80 1.16 -8.90
C GLU A 61 14.22 1.29 -10.37
N LYS A 62 13.32 1.80 -11.19
CA LYS A 62 13.62 2.03 -12.60
C LYS A 62 14.20 3.39 -12.88
N GLY A 63 14.29 4.24 -11.86
CA GLY A 63 14.83 5.59 -12.01
C GLY A 63 13.90 6.56 -12.73
N ILE A 64 12.64 6.23 -12.90
CA ILE A 64 11.69 7.08 -13.61
C ILE A 64 11.47 8.41 -12.89
N ASN A 65 11.50 8.38 -11.56
CA ASN A 65 11.30 9.56 -10.73
C ASN A 65 12.60 10.30 -10.41
N ALA A 66 13.69 9.93 -11.03
CA ALA A 66 14.99 10.52 -10.75
C ALA A 66 15.17 11.90 -11.40
N LYS A 67 14.18 12.39 -12.06
CA LYS A 67 14.24 13.71 -12.73
C LYS A 67 14.03 14.83 -11.73
#